data_f4e941d6a95c90d024d2dac2ad4a90ad
#
_entry.id   f4e941d6a95c90d024d2dac2ad4a90ad
#
_cell.length_a   1.000
_cell.length_b   1.000
_cell.length_c   1.000
_cell.angle_alpha   90.00
_cell.angle_beta   90.00
_cell.angle_gamma   90.00
#
_symmetry.space_group_name_H-M   'P 1'
#
loop_
_entity.id
_entity.type
_entity.pdbx_description
1 polymer ?
#
loop_
_entity_poly.entity_id
_entity_poly.type
_entity_poly.pdbx_seq_one_letter_code
_entity_poly.pdbx_strand_id
1 'polypeptide(L)'
;MTSEDPRAHVGYAVVELHLPGVSGLKEKRGFVKSIEADLRDELGASVAEVGWQDSWQRAGLGVAVVSSNAAGVDRALERIVTLCERDPRVVVTAMIEQLDTLHGSD
;
A
#
# COMPACT_ATOMS: atom_id res chain seq x y z
N MET A 1 -4.92 2.01 -34.22
CA MET A 1 -4.49 0.63 -34.02
C MET A 1 -3.96 0.42 -32.61
N THR A 2 -4.35 -0.66 -32.00
CA THR A 2 -3.92 -0.97 -30.65
C THR A 2 -2.56 -1.63 -30.70
N SER A 3 -1.64 -1.20 -29.83
CA SER A 3 -0.37 -1.88 -29.69
C SER A 3 -0.59 -3.25 -29.02
N GLU A 4 0.10 -4.25 -29.52
CA GLU A 4 0.07 -5.58 -28.92
C GLU A 4 1.25 -5.80 -27.98
N ASP A 5 2.16 -4.86 -27.91
CA ASP A 5 3.31 -4.97 -27.01
C ASP A 5 2.85 -4.87 -25.56
N PRO A 6 3.40 -5.74 -24.69
CA PRO A 6 3.05 -5.67 -23.27
C PRO A 6 3.40 -4.32 -22.67
N ARG A 7 2.54 -3.84 -21.81
CA ARG A 7 2.75 -2.59 -21.10
C ARG A 7 2.23 -2.74 -19.67
N ALA A 8 3.05 -2.46 -18.70
CA ALA A 8 2.68 -2.49 -17.30
C ALA A 8 2.71 -1.10 -16.71
N HIS A 9 1.62 -0.70 -16.07
CA HIS A 9 1.58 0.49 -15.24
C HIS A 9 1.74 0.03 -13.80
N VAL A 10 2.69 0.62 -13.08
CA VAL A 10 3.04 0.23 -11.72
C VAL A 10 2.93 1.44 -10.82
N GLY A 11 2.22 1.27 -9.70
CA GLY A 11 2.21 2.27 -8.66
C GLY A 11 2.76 1.67 -7.39
N TYR A 12 3.57 2.43 -6.68
CA TYR A 12 4.09 1.98 -5.40
C TYR A 12 4.16 3.13 -4.42
N ALA A 13 4.01 2.80 -3.15
CA ALA A 13 3.91 3.78 -2.10
C ALA A 13 4.59 3.29 -0.83
N VAL A 14 5.10 4.24 -0.05
CA VAL A 14 5.44 4.00 1.35
C VAL A 14 4.44 4.76 2.19
N VAL A 15 3.75 4.06 3.07
CA VAL A 15 2.72 4.62 3.94
C VAL A 15 3.22 4.55 5.37
N GLU A 16 3.24 5.69 6.04
CA GLU A 16 3.65 5.76 7.44
C GLU A 16 2.41 5.83 8.32
N LEU A 17 2.35 4.92 9.30
CA LEU A 17 1.20 4.78 10.18
C LEU A 17 1.59 5.10 11.63
N HIS A 18 0.65 5.73 12.34
CA HIS A 18 0.71 5.89 13.77
C HIS A 18 -0.46 5.15 14.41
N LEU A 19 -0.16 4.37 15.45
CA LEU A 19 -1.13 3.54 16.16
C LEU A 19 -1.09 3.92 17.65
N PRO A 20 -1.64 5.10 18.01
CA PRO A 20 -1.58 5.57 19.39
C PRO A 20 -2.35 4.61 20.31
N GLY A 21 -1.81 4.35 21.49
CA GLY A 21 -2.45 3.46 22.44
C GLY A 21 -2.09 1.98 22.27
N VAL A 22 -1.38 1.60 21.22
CA VAL A 22 -0.88 0.24 21.08
C VAL A 22 0.25 0.01 22.08
N SER A 23 0.18 -1.07 22.85
CA SER A 23 1.05 -1.29 23.99
C SER A 23 2.03 -2.46 23.82
N GLY A 24 2.16 -3.02 22.63
CA GLY A 24 3.11 -4.09 22.39
C GLY A 24 3.15 -4.51 20.93
N LEU A 25 4.20 -5.26 20.57
CA LEU A 25 4.41 -5.71 19.19
C LEU A 25 3.34 -6.69 18.74
N LYS A 26 2.83 -7.53 19.64
CA LYS A 26 1.79 -8.50 19.30
C LYS A 26 0.51 -7.80 18.86
N GLU A 27 0.10 -6.77 19.59
CA GLU A 27 -1.08 -5.98 19.25
C GLU A 27 -0.86 -5.24 17.94
N LYS A 28 0.30 -4.60 17.76
CA LYS A 28 0.66 -3.94 16.51
C LYS A 28 0.58 -4.88 15.33
N ARG A 29 1.11 -6.09 15.46
CA ARG A 29 1.10 -7.08 14.37
C ARG A 29 -0.32 -7.42 13.92
N GLY A 30 -1.28 -7.44 14.86
CA GLY A 30 -2.68 -7.65 14.52
C GLY A 30 -3.22 -6.55 13.62
N PHE A 31 -2.95 -5.29 13.96
CA PHE A 31 -3.34 -4.15 13.13
C PHE A 31 -2.68 -4.21 11.76
N VAL A 32 -1.38 -4.43 11.72
CA VAL A 32 -0.62 -4.47 10.46
C VAL A 32 -1.13 -5.59 9.55
N LYS A 33 -1.35 -6.79 10.08
CA LYS A 33 -1.86 -7.91 9.30
C LYS A 33 -3.24 -7.63 8.74
N SER A 34 -4.11 -7.00 9.50
CA SER A 34 -5.45 -6.64 9.05
C SER A 34 -5.39 -5.63 7.90
N ILE A 35 -4.55 -4.61 8.02
CA ILE A 35 -4.37 -3.61 6.98
C ILE A 35 -3.76 -4.25 5.72
N GLU A 36 -2.75 -5.09 5.88
CA GLU A 36 -2.14 -5.80 4.74
C GLU A 36 -3.17 -6.66 4.00
N ALA A 37 -4.02 -7.37 4.74
CA ALA A 37 -5.07 -8.19 4.14
C ALA A 37 -6.06 -7.33 3.35
N ASP A 38 -6.50 -6.21 3.90
CA ASP A 38 -7.41 -5.30 3.21
C ASP A 38 -6.79 -4.76 1.92
N LEU A 39 -5.54 -4.34 1.96
CA LEU A 39 -4.85 -3.83 0.78
C LEU A 39 -4.69 -4.90 -0.30
N ARG A 40 -4.34 -6.12 0.11
CA ARG A 40 -4.24 -7.24 -0.83
C ARG A 40 -5.58 -7.61 -1.43
N ASP A 41 -6.60 -7.74 -0.60
CA ASP A 41 -7.91 -8.24 -1.04
C ASP A 41 -8.64 -7.22 -1.90
N GLU A 42 -8.56 -5.94 -1.56
CA GLU A 42 -9.35 -4.91 -2.24
C GLU A 42 -8.60 -4.23 -3.38
N LEU A 43 -7.26 -4.16 -3.32
CA LEU A 43 -6.49 -3.50 -4.36
C LEU A 43 -5.67 -4.46 -5.21
N GLY A 44 -5.62 -5.73 -4.85
CA GLY A 44 -4.70 -6.66 -5.50
C GLY A 44 -3.25 -6.27 -5.28
N ALA A 45 -2.96 -5.60 -4.18
CA ALA A 45 -1.64 -5.07 -3.91
C ALA A 45 -0.70 -6.13 -3.34
N SER A 46 0.59 -5.94 -3.60
CA SER A 46 1.65 -6.59 -2.85
C SER A 46 2.04 -5.64 -1.72
N VAL A 47 2.15 -6.15 -0.50
CA VAL A 47 2.36 -5.33 0.70
C VAL A 47 3.45 -5.95 1.57
N ALA A 48 4.29 -5.08 2.13
CA ALA A 48 5.32 -5.50 3.08
C ALA A 48 5.49 -4.42 4.14
N GLU A 49 5.79 -4.84 5.37
CA GLU A 49 6.21 -3.90 6.39
C GLU A 49 7.67 -3.54 6.14
N VAL A 50 7.97 -2.25 5.97
CA VAL A 50 9.28 -1.77 5.52
C VAL A 50 9.95 -0.80 6.48
N GLY A 51 9.35 -0.50 7.63
CA GLY A 51 9.95 0.39 8.60
C GLY A 51 9.32 0.30 9.97
N TRP A 52 10.06 0.72 10.96
CA TRP A 52 9.66 0.72 12.39
C TRP A 52 9.15 -0.62 12.89
N GLN A 53 9.75 -1.71 12.44
CA GLN A 53 9.27 -3.06 12.74
C GLN A 53 9.33 -3.37 14.24
N ASP A 54 10.22 -2.75 14.98
CA ASP A 54 10.34 -2.93 16.43
C ASP A 54 9.61 -1.84 17.24
N SER A 55 8.98 -0.89 16.59
CA SER A 55 8.17 0.13 17.26
C SER A 55 6.76 -0.40 17.53
N TRP A 56 6.20 -0.07 18.69
CA TRP A 56 4.83 -0.49 19.03
C TRP A 56 3.77 0.39 18.34
N GLN A 57 4.09 1.66 18.14
CA GLN A 57 3.11 2.66 17.76
C GLN A 57 3.33 3.26 16.38
N ARG A 58 4.30 2.74 15.64
CA ARG A 58 4.60 3.18 14.28
C ARG A 58 4.76 1.99 13.36
N ALA A 59 4.33 2.14 12.13
CA ALA A 59 4.56 1.16 11.08
C ALA A 59 4.80 1.85 9.76
N GLY A 60 5.67 1.28 8.95
CA GLY A 60 5.87 1.70 7.58
C GLY A 60 5.48 0.54 6.66
N LEU A 61 4.57 0.79 5.72
CA LEU A 61 4.14 -0.23 4.76
C LEU A 61 4.58 0.16 3.36
N GLY A 62 5.20 -0.78 2.66
CA GLY A 62 5.41 -0.67 1.23
C GLY A 62 4.24 -1.33 0.52
N VAL A 63 3.67 -0.65 -0.47
CA VAL A 63 2.51 -1.12 -1.22
C VAL A 63 2.81 -0.99 -2.69
N ALA A 64 2.57 -2.05 -3.47
CA ALA A 64 2.78 -2.00 -4.92
C ALA A 64 1.58 -2.60 -5.63
N VAL A 65 1.15 -1.94 -6.71
CA VAL A 65 0.08 -2.41 -7.58
C VAL A 65 0.54 -2.35 -9.02
N VAL A 66 0.07 -3.28 -9.84
CA VAL A 66 0.33 -3.30 -11.26
C VAL A 66 -1.00 -3.43 -12.00
N SER A 67 -1.12 -2.76 -13.13
CA SER A 67 -2.31 -2.82 -13.96
C SER A 67 -1.94 -2.66 -15.43
N SER A 68 -2.83 -3.12 -16.30
CA SER A 68 -2.73 -2.90 -17.73
C SER A 68 -3.13 -1.47 -18.14
N ASN A 69 -3.67 -0.67 -17.21
CA ASN A 69 -4.00 0.72 -17.49
C ASN A 69 -3.66 1.63 -16.30
N ALA A 70 -3.30 2.87 -16.63
CA ALA A 70 -2.87 3.85 -15.63
C ALA A 70 -3.99 4.23 -14.65
N ALA A 71 -5.23 4.32 -15.14
CA ALA A 71 -6.37 4.68 -14.29
C ALA A 71 -6.60 3.66 -13.17
N GLY A 72 -6.34 2.39 -13.44
CA GLY A 72 -6.46 1.34 -12.43
C GLY A 72 -5.44 1.52 -11.31
N VAL A 73 -4.22 1.92 -11.67
CA VAL A 73 -3.18 2.20 -10.67
C VAL A 73 -3.55 3.43 -9.84
N ASP A 74 -3.98 4.51 -10.49
CA ASP A 74 -4.37 5.73 -9.80
C ASP A 74 -5.50 5.47 -8.80
N ARG A 75 -6.52 4.72 -9.20
CA ARG A 75 -7.64 4.39 -8.31
C ARG A 75 -7.19 3.57 -7.11
N ALA A 76 -6.27 2.64 -7.32
CA ALA A 76 -5.75 1.83 -6.21
C ALA A 76 -4.98 2.68 -5.22
N LEU A 77 -4.07 3.54 -5.71
CA LEU A 77 -3.27 4.41 -4.84
C LEU A 77 -4.16 5.37 -4.03
N GLU A 78 -5.22 5.90 -4.64
CA GLU A 78 -6.16 6.80 -3.96
C GLU A 78 -6.91 6.13 -2.81
N ARG A 79 -7.05 4.81 -2.83
CA ARG A 79 -7.78 4.08 -1.80
C ARG A 79 -6.92 3.64 -0.61
N ILE A 80 -5.60 3.76 -0.72
CA ILE A 80 -4.70 3.25 0.32
C ILE A 80 -4.99 3.88 1.68
N VAL A 81 -5.08 5.21 1.75
CA VAL A 81 -5.30 5.91 3.03
C VAL A 81 -6.61 5.49 3.66
N THR A 82 -7.69 5.44 2.87
CA THR A 82 -9.01 5.04 3.36
C THR A 82 -8.99 3.63 3.94
N LEU A 83 -8.31 2.70 3.27
CA LEU A 83 -8.22 1.32 3.75
C LEU A 83 -7.37 1.22 5.01
N CYS A 84 -6.26 1.96 5.08
CA CYS A 84 -5.42 1.97 6.28
C CYS A 84 -6.15 2.56 7.48
N GLU A 85 -6.98 3.56 7.27
CA GLU A 85 -7.70 4.27 8.34
C GLU A 85 -9.11 3.71 8.59
N ARG A 86 -9.43 2.54 8.04
CA ARG A 86 -10.70 1.87 8.29
C ARG A 86 -10.92 1.63 9.78
N ASP A 87 -9.88 1.27 10.51
CA ASP A 87 -9.91 1.26 11.97
C ASP A 87 -9.56 2.69 12.44
N PRO A 88 -10.44 3.35 13.20
CA PRO A 88 -10.24 4.74 13.62
C PRO A 88 -9.04 4.94 14.56
N ARG A 89 -8.46 3.86 15.07
CA ARG A 89 -7.26 3.93 15.92
C ARG A 89 -5.98 4.02 15.10
N VAL A 90 -6.05 3.88 13.79
CA VAL A 90 -4.90 3.97 12.89
C VAL A 90 -4.92 5.31 12.18
N VAL A 91 -3.79 6.01 12.19
CA VAL A 91 -3.64 7.31 11.54
C VAL A 91 -2.52 7.22 10.50
N VAL A 92 -2.83 7.59 9.27
CA VAL A 92 -1.81 7.75 8.23
C VAL A 92 -1.15 9.12 8.43
N THR A 93 0.14 9.12 8.74
CA THR A 93 0.88 10.35 9.00
C THR A 93 1.63 10.86 7.78
N ALA A 94 1.94 9.98 6.83
CA ALA A 94 2.59 10.36 5.58
C ALA A 94 2.39 9.26 4.53
N MET A 95 2.38 9.67 3.27
CA MET A 95 2.38 8.74 2.15
C MET A 95 3.19 9.34 1.01
N ILE A 96 4.16 8.58 0.52
CA ILE A 96 4.96 8.93 -0.65
C ILE A 96 4.65 7.91 -1.72
N GLU A 97 4.33 8.37 -2.92
CA GLU A 97 3.97 7.46 -4.02
C GLU A 97 4.70 7.80 -5.31
N GLN A 98 4.82 6.80 -6.14
CA GLN A 98 5.43 6.94 -7.46
C GLN A 98 4.73 6.01 -8.45
N LEU A 99 4.61 6.48 -9.69
CA LEU A 99 4.05 5.70 -10.78
C LEU A 99 5.09 5.55 -11.87
N ASP A 100 5.11 4.37 -12.48
CA ASP A 100 5.98 4.04 -13.60
C ASP A 100 5.22 3.28 -14.66
N THR A 101 5.69 3.38 -15.90
CA THR A 101 5.18 2.57 -17.01
C THR A 101 6.35 1.85 -17.65
N LEU A 102 6.22 0.53 -17.78
CA LEU A 102 7.21 -0.30 -18.45
C LEU A 102 6.62 -0.89 -19.71
N HIS A 103 7.40 -0.86 -20.77
CA HIS A 103 7.06 -1.44 -22.05
C HIS A 103 7.82 -2.75 -22.21
N GLY A 104 7.14 -3.79 -22.67
CA GLY A 104 7.76 -5.08 -22.92
C GLY A 104 8.59 -5.05 -24.18
N SER A 105 8.15 -5.70 -25.19
CA SER A 105 8.89 -5.82 -26.45
C SER A 105 9.15 -4.48 -27.15
N ASP A 106 10.12 -4.47 -28.02
CA ASP A 106 10.37 -3.34 -28.92
C ASP A 106 10.92 -3.82 -30.27
#